data_3950deb8d63f5591e1315fe1e8cdce0d
#
_entry.id   3950deb8d63f5591e1315fe1e8cdce0d
#
_cell.length_a   1.000
_cell.length_b   1.000
_cell.length_c   1.000
_cell.angle_alpha   90.00
_cell.angle_beta   90.00
_cell.angle_gamma   90.00
#
_symmetry.space_group_name_H-M   'P 1'
#
loop_
_entity.id
_entity.type
_entity.pdbx_description
1 polymer ?
#
loop_
_entity_poly.entity_id
_entity_poly.type
_entity_poly.pdbx_seq_one_letter_code
_entity_poly.pdbx_strand_id
1 'polypeptide(L)'
;MNPSLSSVMESFAPSAASKADLERIAEFNRTEAAFPDHTTVQELIEAQFAKCASATAVICDHDKVFGVPSLACAQLNEKANQLAHWLRATGIGPGHIIALMVERSFAMMIGILGIIKAGAAYLPLSPDNPPARTDYMLKDAGVRVLLVHAKTAGRTTFQGLVVNLDDPGIYRGPEENPVIVNQARDLAYVIYTSGSTGKPKGVMIEHRSVVNRLHWMQHGYPIDGDDVILQKTPYYFDVSVWELFWWALQGAKLCFLMPRGEGNPLAIVETIRKHRVTVLHFVPSMLNVFLGYLDGKNDRVLEGLASVRRVFVSGEALAPSHVRQFNNILGKRIGARLTNLYGPTEATVDVSYYDCPPHNDFEKVPIGRPIHNTRLYVIRDGRQVAVGEAGELCIAGVGLARGYLNNQALTDEKFVDNPGNPGERIYRTGDFARWLPDGNIEYLGREDHQVKIRGLRIELGEIENTVRDCPGVTDCVCVARKYSENVILIIAYLVCRSEVEIDGLKQYLKKYLPDYSIPNHFEILDKMPLTPSGKADRKALPEPSFK
;
A
#
# COMPACT_ATOMS: atom_id res chain seq x y z
N MET A 1 -4.09 4.54 -29.31
CA MET A 1 -5.27 5.03 -28.53
C MET A 1 -5.88 3.81 -27.85
N ASN A 2 -5.81 3.72 -26.52
CA ASN A 2 -6.58 2.68 -25.84
C ASN A 2 -8.07 3.04 -25.93
N PRO A 3 -8.95 2.09 -26.29
CA PRO A 3 -10.38 2.32 -26.27
C PRO A 3 -10.81 2.76 -24.88
N SER A 4 -11.73 3.73 -24.78
CA SER A 4 -12.26 4.15 -23.48
C SER A 4 -12.98 2.97 -22.83
N LEU A 5 -12.94 2.85 -21.50
CA LEU A 5 -13.69 1.82 -20.75
C LEU A 5 -15.15 1.73 -21.22
N SER A 6 -15.81 2.87 -21.50
CA SER A 6 -17.16 2.90 -22.09
C SER A 6 -17.23 2.18 -23.44
N SER A 7 -16.25 2.31 -24.32
CA SER A 7 -16.26 1.61 -25.61
C SER A 7 -15.99 0.11 -25.48
N VAL A 8 -15.23 -0.31 -24.48
CA VAL A 8 -15.04 -1.73 -24.16
C VAL A 8 -16.31 -2.32 -23.55
N MET A 9 -17.04 -1.55 -22.73
CA MET A 9 -18.30 -2.00 -22.13
C MET A 9 -19.47 -2.02 -23.12
N GLU A 10 -19.53 -1.08 -24.06
CA GLU A 10 -20.56 -1.02 -25.10
C GLU A 10 -20.44 -2.15 -26.15
N SER A 11 -19.26 -2.75 -26.30
CA SER A 11 -19.05 -3.84 -27.27
C SER A 11 -19.58 -5.21 -26.84
N PHE A 12 -20.01 -5.36 -25.57
CA PHE A 12 -20.51 -6.62 -25.01
C PHE A 12 -21.92 -6.44 -24.44
N ALA A 13 -22.93 -6.98 -25.11
CA ALA A 13 -24.22 -7.22 -24.48
C ALA A 13 -24.01 -8.19 -23.29
N PRO A 14 -24.48 -7.85 -22.04
CA PRO A 14 -24.19 -8.68 -20.88
C PRO A 14 -24.86 -10.04 -21.02
N SER A 15 -24.07 -11.11 -21.14
CA SER A 15 -24.57 -12.45 -20.92
C SER A 15 -24.32 -12.82 -19.45
N ALA A 16 -25.35 -13.28 -18.76
CA ALA A 16 -25.17 -13.90 -17.46
C ALA A 16 -24.27 -15.14 -17.62
N ALA A 17 -23.35 -15.36 -16.67
CA ALA A 17 -22.47 -16.51 -16.70
C ALA A 17 -23.28 -17.81 -16.85
N SER A 18 -22.90 -18.67 -17.79
CA SER A 18 -23.46 -20.02 -17.91
C SER A 18 -23.13 -20.87 -16.69
N LYS A 19 -23.84 -21.98 -16.49
CA LYS A 19 -23.49 -22.92 -15.41
C LYS A 19 -22.03 -23.38 -15.52
N ALA A 20 -21.54 -23.62 -16.74
CA ALA A 20 -20.15 -24.03 -16.99
C ALA A 20 -19.15 -22.92 -16.61
N ASP A 21 -19.47 -21.64 -16.91
CA ASP A 21 -18.64 -20.53 -16.45
C ASP A 21 -18.58 -20.42 -14.93
N LEU A 22 -19.73 -20.58 -14.25
CA LEU A 22 -19.80 -20.53 -12.79
C LEU A 22 -18.99 -21.66 -12.14
N GLU A 23 -19.07 -22.89 -12.68
CA GLU A 23 -18.27 -24.03 -12.22
C GLU A 23 -16.76 -23.77 -12.39
N ARG A 24 -16.37 -23.19 -13.52
CA ARG A 24 -14.98 -22.83 -13.82
C ARG A 24 -14.46 -21.70 -12.93
N ILE A 25 -15.25 -20.66 -12.69
CA ILE A 25 -14.91 -19.58 -11.78
C ILE A 25 -14.82 -20.09 -10.34
N ALA A 26 -15.71 -21.00 -9.94
CA ALA A 26 -15.63 -21.66 -8.63
C ALA A 26 -14.33 -22.47 -8.49
N GLU A 27 -13.84 -23.11 -9.56
CA GLU A 27 -12.55 -23.79 -9.55
C GLU A 27 -11.37 -22.81 -9.41
N PHE A 28 -11.40 -21.68 -10.13
CA PHE A 28 -10.38 -20.63 -10.00
C PHE A 28 -10.31 -20.06 -8.58
N ASN A 29 -11.42 -20.06 -7.87
CA ASN A 29 -11.58 -19.59 -6.49
C ASN A 29 -11.37 -20.68 -5.42
N ARG A 30 -10.90 -21.88 -5.79
CA ARG A 30 -10.48 -22.91 -4.80
C ARG A 30 -9.15 -22.53 -4.17
N THR A 31 -9.21 -21.64 -3.21
CA THR A 31 -8.04 -21.03 -2.57
C THR A 31 -7.93 -21.38 -1.09
N GLU A 32 -8.80 -22.27 -0.59
CA GLU A 32 -8.82 -22.68 0.80
C GLU A 32 -7.48 -23.31 1.18
N ALA A 33 -6.85 -22.74 2.20
CA ALA A 33 -5.60 -23.22 2.75
C ALA A 33 -5.60 -23.05 4.28
N ALA A 34 -5.10 -24.05 4.98
CA ALA A 34 -4.91 -23.95 6.42
C ALA A 34 -3.84 -22.90 6.74
N PHE A 35 -4.10 -22.09 7.75
CA PHE A 35 -3.17 -21.10 8.29
C PHE A 35 -3.47 -20.92 9.78
N PRO A 36 -2.57 -20.33 10.60
CA PRO A 36 -2.80 -20.13 12.03
C PRO A 36 -3.79 -18.98 12.30
N ASP A 37 -5.07 -19.20 12.03
CA ASP A 37 -6.15 -18.19 11.98
C ASP A 37 -6.60 -17.66 13.35
N HIS A 38 -6.16 -18.28 14.44
CA HIS A 38 -6.42 -17.87 15.81
C HIS A 38 -5.21 -17.16 16.45
N THR A 39 -4.11 -17.01 15.73
CA THR A 39 -2.85 -16.49 16.23
C THR A 39 -2.64 -15.05 15.77
N THR A 40 -2.09 -14.22 16.63
CA THR A 40 -1.71 -12.84 16.29
C THR A 40 -0.34 -12.79 15.62
N VAL A 41 -0.06 -11.68 14.93
CA VAL A 41 1.26 -11.43 14.32
C VAL A 41 2.38 -11.45 15.38
N GLN A 42 2.13 -10.88 16.57
CA GLN A 42 3.11 -10.84 17.65
C GLN A 42 3.46 -12.23 18.18
N GLU A 43 2.48 -13.13 18.37
CA GLU A 43 2.72 -14.50 18.84
C GLU A 43 3.66 -15.26 17.90
N LEU A 44 3.44 -15.12 16.59
CA LEU A 44 4.30 -15.76 15.58
C LEU A 44 5.72 -15.18 15.61
N ILE A 45 5.86 -13.86 15.76
CA ILE A 45 7.17 -13.20 15.86
C ILE A 45 7.91 -13.63 17.13
N GLU A 46 7.24 -13.63 18.28
CA GLU A 46 7.83 -14.05 19.57
C GLU A 46 8.30 -15.49 19.52
N ALA A 47 7.47 -16.39 18.97
CA ALA A 47 7.84 -17.79 18.79
C ALA A 47 9.06 -17.98 17.86
N GLN A 48 9.20 -17.15 16.83
CA GLN A 48 10.35 -17.21 15.94
C GLN A 48 11.60 -16.59 16.58
N PHE A 49 11.46 -15.44 17.25
CA PHE A 49 12.59 -14.78 17.92
C PHE A 49 13.20 -15.62 19.04
N ALA A 50 12.38 -16.41 19.74
CA ALA A 50 12.89 -17.39 20.71
C ALA A 50 13.83 -18.44 20.07
N LYS A 51 13.61 -18.79 18.78
CA LYS A 51 14.45 -19.77 18.05
C LYS A 51 15.72 -19.14 17.49
N CYS A 52 15.74 -17.84 17.23
CA CYS A 52 16.85 -17.14 16.57
C CYS A 52 17.40 -15.96 17.40
N ALA A 53 17.39 -16.04 18.72
CA ALA A 53 17.68 -14.94 19.63
C ALA A 53 18.97 -14.17 19.31
N SER A 54 20.06 -14.84 18.98
CA SER A 54 21.37 -14.25 18.64
C SER A 54 21.53 -13.86 17.17
N ALA A 55 20.59 -14.26 16.29
CA ALA A 55 20.68 -13.94 14.86
C ALA A 55 20.37 -12.47 14.61
N THR A 56 21.01 -11.87 13.60
CA THR A 56 20.68 -10.52 13.14
C THR A 56 19.24 -10.45 12.66
N ALA A 57 18.47 -9.55 13.24
CA ALA A 57 17.07 -9.28 12.89
C ALA A 57 16.97 -8.12 11.90
N VAL A 58 17.48 -6.96 12.29
CA VAL A 58 17.35 -5.72 11.54
C VAL A 58 18.70 -5.04 11.31
N ILE A 59 18.90 -4.46 10.14
CA ILE A 59 20.11 -3.76 9.71
C ILE A 59 19.74 -2.32 9.34
N CYS A 60 20.47 -1.34 9.90
CA CYS A 60 20.22 0.08 9.68
C CYS A 60 21.53 0.88 9.74
N ASP A 61 22.17 1.11 8.61
CA ASP A 61 23.46 1.82 8.54
C ASP A 61 23.38 3.30 8.93
N HIS A 62 22.21 3.89 8.81
CA HIS A 62 21.99 5.32 9.03
C HIS A 62 21.44 5.66 10.42
N ASP A 63 21.11 4.66 11.24
CA ASP A 63 20.64 4.88 12.60
C ASP A 63 21.83 5.24 13.51
N LYS A 64 21.78 6.47 14.03
CA LYS A 64 22.82 7.00 14.94
C LYS A 64 22.39 6.98 16.40
N VAL A 65 21.10 6.74 16.66
CA VAL A 65 20.54 6.78 18.02
C VAL A 65 20.99 5.57 18.82
N PHE A 66 20.92 4.40 18.21
CA PHE A 66 21.33 3.14 18.84
C PHE A 66 22.84 2.88 18.74
N GLY A 67 23.58 3.60 17.87
CA GLY A 67 25.04 3.52 17.76
C GLY A 67 25.58 2.18 17.22
N VAL A 68 24.72 1.31 16.69
CA VAL A 68 25.08 0.01 16.13
C VAL A 68 24.49 -0.14 14.72
N PRO A 69 25.12 -0.92 13.81
CA PRO A 69 24.62 -1.10 12.45
C PRO A 69 23.49 -2.14 12.35
N SER A 70 23.27 -2.94 13.39
CA SER A 70 22.25 -3.99 13.42
C SER A 70 21.82 -4.34 14.84
N LEU A 71 20.60 -4.88 15.00
CA LEU A 71 20.12 -5.49 16.23
C LEU A 71 19.85 -6.98 15.99
N ALA A 72 20.16 -7.81 17.00
CA ALA A 72 19.76 -9.20 17.04
C ALA A 72 18.26 -9.35 17.38
N CYS A 73 17.69 -10.53 17.11
CA CYS A 73 16.29 -10.85 17.46
C CYS A 73 15.99 -10.58 18.93
N ALA A 74 16.86 -11.02 19.86
CA ALA A 74 16.70 -10.77 21.29
C ALA A 74 16.70 -9.27 21.60
N GLN A 75 17.67 -8.51 21.11
CA GLN A 75 17.80 -7.08 21.36
C GLN A 75 16.60 -6.28 20.86
N LEU A 76 16.10 -6.59 19.64
CA LEU A 76 14.91 -5.97 19.10
C LEU A 76 13.68 -6.31 19.95
N ASN A 77 13.55 -7.59 20.35
CA ASN A 77 12.45 -8.07 21.18
C ASN A 77 12.42 -7.38 22.56
N GLU A 78 13.56 -7.33 23.25
CA GLU A 78 13.73 -6.67 24.55
C GLU A 78 13.29 -5.19 24.49
N LYS A 79 13.75 -4.45 23.46
CA LYS A 79 13.35 -3.04 23.29
C LYS A 79 11.86 -2.89 23.01
N ALA A 80 11.29 -3.76 22.19
CA ALA A 80 9.86 -3.78 21.91
C ALA A 80 9.04 -4.15 23.17
N ASN A 81 9.52 -5.09 23.99
CA ASN A 81 8.89 -5.48 25.24
C ASN A 81 8.89 -4.32 26.26
N GLN A 82 10.03 -3.67 26.43
CA GLN A 82 10.15 -2.49 27.30
C GLN A 82 9.16 -1.40 26.93
N LEU A 83 9.05 -1.08 25.62
CA LEU A 83 8.06 -0.13 25.13
C LEU A 83 6.61 -0.61 25.35
N ALA A 84 6.34 -1.90 25.11
CA ALA A 84 5.00 -2.47 25.31
C ALA A 84 4.57 -2.42 26.77
N HIS A 85 5.45 -2.76 27.70
CA HIS A 85 5.20 -2.62 29.15
C HIS A 85 4.96 -1.17 29.55
N TRP A 86 5.75 -0.25 29.00
CA TRP A 86 5.55 1.18 29.23
C TRP A 86 4.18 1.65 28.73
N LEU A 87 3.80 1.29 27.49
CA LEU A 87 2.50 1.62 26.92
C LEU A 87 1.35 1.07 27.80
N ARG A 88 1.45 -0.19 28.25
CA ARG A 88 0.43 -0.79 29.14
C ARG A 88 0.32 -0.07 30.48
N ALA A 89 1.43 0.36 31.05
CA ALA A 89 1.43 1.15 32.28
C ALA A 89 0.72 2.50 32.13
N THR A 90 0.61 3.03 30.90
CA THR A 90 -0.20 4.22 30.57
C THR A 90 -1.66 3.91 30.23
N GLY A 91 -2.10 2.67 30.42
CA GLY A 91 -3.47 2.22 30.18
C GLY A 91 -3.78 1.88 28.71
N ILE A 92 -2.76 1.61 27.89
CA ILE A 92 -2.92 1.16 26.50
C ILE A 92 -3.07 -0.36 26.45
N GLY A 93 -3.96 -0.84 25.58
CA GLY A 93 -4.24 -2.26 25.38
C GLY A 93 -5.21 -2.48 24.20
N PRO A 94 -5.91 -3.64 24.16
CA PRO A 94 -6.84 -3.96 23.07
C PRO A 94 -7.88 -2.87 22.81
N GLY A 95 -8.16 -2.62 21.54
CA GLY A 95 -9.10 -1.59 21.11
C GLY A 95 -8.52 -0.17 21.02
N HIS A 96 -7.29 0.07 21.48
CA HIS A 96 -6.61 1.35 21.29
C HIS A 96 -5.86 1.41 19.96
N ILE A 97 -5.76 2.62 19.41
CA ILE A 97 -4.94 2.93 18.24
C ILE A 97 -3.84 3.88 18.67
N ILE A 98 -2.59 3.51 18.40
CA ILE A 98 -1.38 4.29 18.72
C ILE A 98 -0.75 4.77 17.44
N ALA A 99 -0.56 6.09 17.33
CA ALA A 99 0.09 6.67 16.17
C ALA A 99 1.61 6.60 16.27
N LEU A 100 2.25 6.40 15.12
CA LEU A 100 3.69 6.37 14.96
C LEU A 100 4.09 7.32 13.83
N MET A 101 4.90 8.36 14.12
CA MET A 101 5.35 9.37 13.15
C MET A 101 6.87 9.49 13.20
N VAL A 102 7.56 8.57 12.55
CA VAL A 102 9.02 8.42 12.55
C VAL A 102 9.56 8.16 11.15
N GLU A 103 10.85 8.38 10.96
CA GLU A 103 11.57 7.93 9.77
C GLU A 103 11.98 6.45 9.91
N ARG A 104 12.38 5.79 8.80
CA ARG A 104 12.95 4.44 8.82
C ARG A 104 14.16 4.36 9.73
N SER A 105 14.10 3.46 10.74
CA SER A 105 15.09 3.34 11.81
C SER A 105 14.79 2.11 12.65
N PHE A 106 15.67 1.75 13.57
CA PHE A 106 15.36 0.75 14.60
C PHE A 106 14.15 1.15 15.44
N ALA A 107 14.03 2.44 15.82
CA ALA A 107 12.91 2.95 16.57
C ALA A 107 11.57 2.77 15.86
N MET A 108 11.53 2.83 14.51
CA MET A 108 10.32 2.50 13.74
C MET A 108 9.87 1.06 13.99
N MET A 109 10.78 0.10 13.91
CA MET A 109 10.44 -1.31 14.13
C MET A 109 10.12 -1.61 15.58
N ILE A 110 10.88 -1.04 16.53
CA ILE A 110 10.61 -1.13 17.96
C ILE A 110 9.23 -0.54 18.27
N GLY A 111 8.90 0.61 17.69
CA GLY A 111 7.60 1.26 17.84
C GLY A 111 6.44 0.38 17.37
N ILE A 112 6.54 -0.15 16.15
CA ILE A 112 5.50 -1.04 15.59
C ILE A 112 5.34 -2.30 16.45
N LEU A 113 6.42 -2.99 16.78
CA LEU A 113 6.38 -4.20 17.62
C LEU A 113 5.88 -3.89 19.02
N GLY A 114 6.34 -2.81 19.65
CA GLY A 114 5.91 -2.39 20.97
C GLY A 114 4.41 -2.09 21.05
N ILE A 115 3.84 -1.46 20.01
CA ILE A 115 2.40 -1.19 19.92
C ILE A 115 1.61 -2.51 19.84
N ILE A 116 1.95 -3.41 18.93
CA ILE A 116 1.21 -4.67 18.78
C ILE A 116 1.37 -5.59 20.00
N LYS A 117 2.55 -5.57 20.66
CA LYS A 117 2.80 -6.29 21.92
C LYS A 117 2.04 -5.68 23.11
N ALA A 118 1.77 -4.38 23.08
CA ALA A 118 0.88 -3.75 24.05
C ALA A 118 -0.58 -4.19 23.89
N GLY A 119 -0.93 -4.80 22.74
CA GLY A 119 -2.29 -5.23 22.37
C GLY A 119 -3.03 -4.19 21.54
N ALA A 120 -2.38 -3.11 21.12
CA ALA A 120 -2.96 -2.02 20.36
C ALA A 120 -2.69 -2.15 18.85
N ALA A 121 -3.46 -1.42 18.03
CA ALA A 121 -3.22 -1.27 16.60
C ALA A 121 -2.27 -0.09 16.33
N TYR A 122 -1.32 -0.24 15.39
CA TYR A 122 -0.50 0.89 14.98
C TYR A 122 -1.17 1.71 13.87
N LEU A 123 -1.02 3.03 13.96
CA LEU A 123 -1.40 4.01 12.95
C LEU A 123 -0.13 4.68 12.42
N PRO A 124 0.37 4.28 11.24
CA PRO A 124 1.56 4.89 10.67
C PRO A 124 1.23 6.24 10.04
N LEU A 125 2.02 7.26 10.37
CA LEU A 125 1.87 8.61 9.86
C LEU A 125 3.14 9.04 9.13
N SER A 126 2.98 9.68 7.96
CA SER A 126 4.10 10.29 7.26
C SER A 126 4.59 11.53 8.03
N PRO A 127 5.90 11.63 8.33
CA PRO A 127 6.46 12.87 8.85
C PRO A 127 6.34 14.07 7.90
N ASP A 128 6.14 13.82 6.60
CA ASP A 128 6.02 14.83 5.56
C ASP A 128 4.56 15.27 5.30
N ASN A 129 3.59 14.72 6.04
CA ASN A 129 2.20 15.17 5.97
C ASN A 129 2.06 16.62 6.47
N PRO A 130 1.18 17.42 5.85
CA PRO A 130 0.76 18.69 6.44
C PRO A 130 0.23 18.49 7.87
N PRO A 131 0.52 19.41 8.81
CA PRO A 131 0.04 19.32 10.19
C PRO A 131 -1.47 19.12 10.29
N ALA A 132 -2.26 19.88 9.51
CA ALA A 132 -3.72 19.77 9.51
C ALA A 132 -4.22 18.36 9.13
N ARG A 133 -3.54 17.68 8.18
CA ARG A 133 -3.84 16.30 7.79
C ARG A 133 -3.50 15.32 8.92
N THR A 134 -2.34 15.50 9.53
CA THR A 134 -1.89 14.69 10.68
C THR A 134 -2.87 14.82 11.85
N ASP A 135 -3.22 16.06 12.23
CA ASP A 135 -4.13 16.35 13.33
C ASP A 135 -5.53 15.78 13.08
N TYR A 136 -6.01 15.85 11.82
CA TYR A 136 -7.26 15.18 11.43
C TYR A 136 -7.22 13.67 11.69
N MET A 137 -6.17 12.97 11.21
CA MET A 137 -6.05 11.52 11.36
C MET A 137 -5.92 11.11 12.84
N LEU A 138 -5.15 11.86 13.64
CA LEU A 138 -5.01 11.63 15.07
C LEU A 138 -6.33 11.77 15.82
N LYS A 139 -7.10 12.82 15.49
CA LYS A 139 -8.42 13.08 16.07
C LYS A 139 -9.44 12.02 15.65
N ASP A 140 -9.52 11.72 14.38
CA ASP A 140 -10.46 10.74 13.81
C ASP A 140 -10.21 9.34 14.38
N ALA A 141 -8.94 8.96 14.54
CA ALA A 141 -8.57 7.67 15.13
C ALA A 141 -8.65 7.63 16.68
N GLY A 142 -9.03 8.72 17.33
CA GLY A 142 -9.09 8.79 18.78
C GLY A 142 -7.75 8.47 19.46
N VAL A 143 -6.64 8.86 18.82
CA VAL A 143 -5.29 8.58 19.31
C VAL A 143 -5.07 9.23 20.68
N ARG A 144 -4.51 8.46 21.62
CA ARG A 144 -4.13 8.94 22.96
C ARG A 144 -2.63 9.11 23.10
N VAL A 145 -1.85 8.32 22.35
CA VAL A 145 -0.38 8.30 22.39
C VAL A 145 0.16 8.40 20.96
N LEU A 146 1.10 9.32 20.76
CA LEU A 146 1.85 9.52 19.53
C LEU A 146 3.33 9.24 19.77
N LEU A 147 3.86 8.21 19.10
CA LEU A 147 5.28 7.88 19.11
C LEU A 147 6.00 8.66 18.02
N VAL A 148 7.09 9.32 18.35
CA VAL A 148 7.84 10.21 17.46
C VAL A 148 9.35 10.02 17.60
N HIS A 149 10.12 10.53 16.65
CA HIS A 149 11.51 10.94 16.87
C HIS A 149 11.58 12.37 17.37
N ALA A 150 12.67 12.76 18.02
CA ALA A 150 12.92 14.13 18.44
C ALA A 150 12.73 15.14 17.27
N LYS A 151 13.14 14.76 16.05
CA LYS A 151 13.01 15.59 14.84
C LYS A 151 11.55 15.79 14.36
N THR A 152 10.63 14.92 14.73
CA THR A 152 9.23 14.94 14.26
C THR A 152 8.25 15.41 15.33
N ALA A 153 8.66 15.50 16.59
CA ALA A 153 7.82 15.84 17.74
C ALA A 153 7.06 17.19 17.57
N GLY A 154 7.68 18.18 16.92
CA GLY A 154 7.07 19.51 16.71
C GLY A 154 6.22 19.66 15.44
N ARG A 155 5.91 18.58 14.72
CA ARG A 155 5.17 18.62 13.45
C ARG A 155 3.65 18.43 13.58
N THR A 156 3.10 18.54 14.78
CA THR A 156 1.67 18.34 15.06
C THR A 156 1.24 19.24 16.20
N THR A 157 -0.06 19.58 16.24
CA THR A 157 -0.68 20.28 17.37
C THR A 157 -1.32 19.32 18.38
N PHE A 158 -1.01 18.02 18.28
CA PHE A 158 -1.58 16.97 19.12
C PHE A 158 -1.41 17.26 20.61
N GLN A 159 -2.51 17.18 21.37
CA GLN A 159 -2.57 17.49 22.80
C GLN A 159 -2.52 16.25 23.69
N GLY A 160 -2.42 15.04 23.12
CA GLY A 160 -2.25 13.81 23.86
C GLY A 160 -0.80 13.57 24.29
N LEU A 161 -0.52 12.36 24.73
CA LEU A 161 0.82 11.97 25.18
C LEU A 161 1.76 11.77 23.95
N VAL A 162 2.76 12.62 23.83
CA VAL A 162 3.82 12.49 22.81
C VAL A 162 5.04 11.82 23.43
N VAL A 163 5.49 10.72 22.83
CA VAL A 163 6.60 9.89 23.33
C VAL A 163 7.73 9.90 22.33
N ASN A 164 8.90 10.37 22.76
CA ASN A 164 10.09 10.36 21.94
C ASN A 164 10.80 9.00 22.04
N LEU A 165 10.81 8.24 20.95
CA LEU A 165 11.49 6.94 20.86
C LEU A 165 13.02 7.02 20.89
N ASP A 166 13.59 8.22 20.76
CA ASP A 166 15.03 8.44 20.91
C ASP A 166 15.44 8.56 22.40
N ASP A 167 14.45 8.67 23.32
CA ASP A 167 14.72 8.74 24.76
C ASP A 167 15.01 7.36 25.34
N PRO A 168 16.24 7.09 25.84
CA PRO A 168 16.58 5.81 26.45
C PRO A 168 15.77 5.52 27.72
N GLY A 169 15.11 6.51 28.31
CA GLY A 169 14.30 6.37 29.51
C GLY A 169 13.09 5.45 29.34
N ILE A 170 12.54 5.37 28.12
CA ILE A 170 11.38 4.49 27.82
C ILE A 170 11.76 3.01 27.75
N TYR A 171 13.05 2.69 27.62
CA TYR A 171 13.59 1.33 27.51
C TYR A 171 14.20 0.83 28.83
N ARG A 172 13.57 1.12 29.97
CA ARG A 172 14.03 0.73 31.32
C ARG A 172 13.10 -0.27 32.02
N GLY A 173 12.01 -0.67 31.36
CA GLY A 173 11.03 -1.62 31.90
C GLY A 173 11.46 -3.09 31.77
N PRO A 174 10.55 -4.03 32.07
CA PRO A 174 10.78 -5.46 31.88
C PRO A 174 11.12 -5.80 30.41
N GLU A 175 12.06 -6.73 30.24
CA GLU A 175 12.56 -7.19 28.94
C GLU A 175 11.83 -8.44 28.44
N GLU A 176 11.09 -9.11 29.33
CA GLU A 176 10.31 -10.30 29.02
C GLU A 176 9.07 -9.95 28.17
N ASN A 177 8.64 -10.91 27.35
CA ASN A 177 7.42 -10.74 26.56
C ASN A 177 6.23 -10.45 27.48
N PRO A 178 5.47 -9.38 27.24
CA PRO A 178 4.25 -9.11 27.98
C PRO A 178 3.20 -10.20 27.71
N VAL A 179 2.36 -10.51 28.71
CA VAL A 179 1.26 -11.45 28.55
C VAL A 179 0.40 -11.03 27.33
N ILE A 180 0.07 -11.98 26.47
CA ILE A 180 -0.76 -11.73 25.27
C ILE A 180 -2.18 -11.40 25.73
N VAL A 181 -2.70 -10.25 25.27
CA VAL A 181 -4.03 -9.73 25.63
C VAL A 181 -4.94 -9.51 24.42
N ASN A 182 -4.38 -9.46 23.23
CA ASN A 182 -5.10 -9.32 21.97
C ASN A 182 -5.39 -10.68 21.32
N GLN A 183 -6.37 -10.70 20.45
CA GLN A 183 -6.82 -11.86 19.71
C GLN A 183 -6.58 -11.68 18.20
N ALA A 184 -6.64 -12.76 17.45
CA ALA A 184 -6.45 -12.76 16.00
C ALA A 184 -7.40 -11.80 15.25
N ARG A 185 -8.58 -11.54 15.80
CA ARG A 185 -9.56 -10.59 15.25
C ARG A 185 -9.39 -9.16 15.74
N ASP A 186 -8.47 -8.87 16.67
CA ASP A 186 -8.17 -7.50 17.02
C ASP A 186 -7.41 -6.79 15.89
N LEU A 187 -7.47 -5.46 15.87
CA LEU A 187 -6.80 -4.69 14.85
C LEU A 187 -5.28 -4.79 14.99
N ALA A 188 -4.61 -5.11 13.90
CA ALA A 188 -3.16 -5.01 13.80
C ALA A 188 -2.74 -3.58 13.45
N TYR A 189 -3.46 -2.96 12.50
CA TYR A 189 -3.18 -1.59 12.08
C TYR A 189 -4.41 -0.87 11.53
N VAL A 190 -4.28 0.46 11.46
CA VAL A 190 -5.18 1.33 10.72
C VAL A 190 -4.32 2.18 9.77
N ILE A 191 -4.52 2.03 8.45
CA ILE A 191 -3.83 2.84 7.45
C ILE A 191 -4.84 3.77 6.79
N TYR A 192 -4.50 5.07 6.75
CA TYR A 192 -5.33 6.07 6.08
C TYR A 192 -5.02 6.13 4.58
N THR A 193 -6.08 6.10 3.80
CA THR A 193 -6.06 6.31 2.35
C THR A 193 -6.78 7.62 2.00
N SER A 194 -6.55 8.14 0.80
CA SER A 194 -7.33 9.27 0.27
C SER A 194 -8.83 8.91 0.21
N GLY A 195 -9.69 9.89 0.41
CA GLY A 195 -11.12 9.71 0.42
C GLY A 195 -11.83 10.59 -0.62
N SER A 196 -12.83 10.02 -1.31
CA SER A 196 -13.61 10.73 -2.34
C SER A 196 -14.37 11.95 -1.81
N THR A 197 -14.63 11.99 -0.49
CA THR A 197 -15.28 13.12 0.19
C THR A 197 -14.35 14.26 0.57
N GLY A 198 -13.04 14.16 0.21
CA GLY A 198 -12.03 15.18 0.52
C GLY A 198 -11.35 14.99 1.88
N LYS A 199 -11.67 13.94 2.64
CA LYS A 199 -11.00 13.61 3.90
C LYS A 199 -10.41 12.21 3.85
N PRO A 200 -9.22 11.97 4.43
CA PRO A 200 -8.65 10.64 4.52
C PRO A 200 -9.57 9.67 5.29
N LYS A 201 -9.59 8.42 4.87
CA LYS A 201 -10.36 7.33 5.50
C LYS A 201 -9.43 6.27 6.07
N GLY A 202 -9.63 5.89 7.33
CA GLY A 202 -8.84 4.87 8.04
C GLY A 202 -9.35 3.47 7.73
N VAL A 203 -8.53 2.62 7.13
CA VAL A 203 -8.86 1.21 6.84
C VAL A 203 -8.41 0.34 8.01
N MET A 204 -9.32 -0.42 8.60
CA MET A 204 -9.09 -1.23 9.80
C MET A 204 -8.74 -2.68 9.44
N ILE A 205 -7.52 -3.13 9.72
CA ILE A 205 -7.04 -4.48 9.39
C ILE A 205 -6.76 -5.29 10.65
N GLU A 206 -7.26 -6.54 10.65
CA GLU A 206 -7.12 -7.50 11.76
C GLU A 206 -5.80 -8.30 11.65
N HIS A 207 -5.28 -8.77 12.80
CA HIS A 207 -4.09 -9.64 12.82
C HIS A 207 -4.24 -10.88 11.94
N ARG A 208 -5.39 -11.51 12.01
CA ARG A 208 -5.70 -12.73 11.22
C ARG A 208 -5.56 -12.49 9.71
N SER A 209 -5.96 -11.32 9.21
CA SER A 209 -5.83 -10.97 7.79
C SER A 209 -4.36 -10.84 7.38
N VAL A 210 -3.55 -10.21 8.24
CA VAL A 210 -2.10 -10.09 8.04
C VAL A 210 -1.44 -11.47 8.08
N VAL A 211 -1.79 -12.31 9.05
CA VAL A 211 -1.25 -13.67 9.19
C VAL A 211 -1.55 -14.51 7.93
N ASN A 212 -2.80 -14.48 7.43
CA ASN A 212 -3.16 -15.17 6.18
C ASN A 212 -2.30 -14.70 5.00
N ARG A 213 -2.14 -13.38 4.85
CA ARG A 213 -1.35 -12.78 3.75
C ARG A 213 0.11 -13.21 3.80
N LEU A 214 0.73 -13.19 4.97
CA LEU A 214 2.13 -13.58 5.16
C LEU A 214 2.34 -15.09 5.05
N HIS A 215 1.38 -15.89 5.53
CA HIS A 215 1.42 -17.34 5.40
C HIS A 215 1.35 -17.79 3.94
N TRP A 216 0.46 -17.17 3.14
CA TRP A 216 0.44 -17.40 1.69
C TRP A 216 1.78 -17.04 1.06
N MET A 217 2.38 -15.90 1.44
CA MET A 217 3.64 -15.43 0.87
C MET A 217 4.77 -16.41 1.16
N GLN A 218 4.83 -16.96 2.39
CA GLN A 218 5.78 -18.00 2.76
C GLN A 218 5.58 -19.30 2.00
N HIS A 219 4.33 -19.68 1.73
CA HIS A 219 4.04 -20.88 0.96
C HIS A 219 4.47 -20.74 -0.50
N GLY A 220 4.15 -19.62 -1.14
CA GLY A 220 4.46 -19.39 -2.56
C GLY A 220 5.92 -19.01 -2.83
N TYR A 221 6.56 -18.32 -1.90
CA TYR A 221 7.88 -17.70 -2.07
C TYR A 221 8.77 -17.85 -0.83
N PRO A 222 9.06 -19.06 -0.37
CA PRO A 222 9.68 -19.29 0.93
C PRO A 222 10.99 -18.50 1.10
N ILE A 223 11.13 -17.91 2.29
CA ILE A 223 12.35 -17.28 2.80
C ILE A 223 12.79 -17.96 4.09
N ASP A 224 14.06 -17.79 4.42
CA ASP A 224 14.68 -18.32 5.64
C ASP A 224 15.75 -17.38 6.21
N GLY A 225 16.55 -17.86 7.16
CA GLY A 225 17.56 -17.06 7.87
C GLY A 225 18.68 -16.50 6.97
N ASP A 226 18.85 -16.99 5.75
CA ASP A 226 19.84 -16.49 4.80
C ASP A 226 19.32 -15.31 3.99
N ASP A 227 17.99 -15.10 3.98
CA ASP A 227 17.36 -14.04 3.23
C ASP A 227 17.46 -12.67 3.92
N VAL A 228 17.50 -11.64 3.07
CA VAL A 228 17.46 -10.24 3.47
C VAL A 228 16.38 -9.52 2.68
N ILE A 229 15.36 -9.03 3.37
CA ILE A 229 14.32 -8.20 2.77
C ILE A 229 14.77 -6.73 2.82
N LEU A 230 14.66 -6.01 1.72
CA LEU A 230 14.87 -4.57 1.70
C LEU A 230 13.58 -3.84 2.12
N GLN A 231 13.57 -3.21 3.29
CA GLN A 231 12.50 -2.31 3.68
C GLN A 231 12.76 -0.92 3.07
N LYS A 232 12.00 -0.61 2.01
CA LYS A 232 12.10 0.69 1.32
C LYS A 232 10.74 1.35 1.08
N THR A 233 9.65 0.59 1.11
CA THR A 233 8.31 1.16 1.00
C THR A 233 8.00 2.02 2.24
N PRO A 234 7.55 3.27 2.09
CA PRO A 234 7.15 4.06 3.24
C PRO A 234 6.09 3.32 4.06
N TYR A 235 6.32 3.21 5.37
CA TYR A 235 5.55 2.34 6.26
C TYR A 235 4.08 2.74 6.46
N TYR A 236 3.70 3.92 6.00
CA TYR A 236 2.31 4.40 5.95
C TYR A 236 1.56 3.97 4.67
N PHE A 237 2.16 3.14 3.81
CA PHE A 237 1.50 2.42 2.73
C PHE A 237 1.44 0.94 3.08
N ASP A 238 0.30 0.30 2.79
CA ASP A 238 0.00 -1.09 3.16
C ASP A 238 0.95 -2.13 2.57
N VAL A 239 1.52 -1.86 1.39
CA VAL A 239 2.56 -2.73 0.79
C VAL A 239 3.76 -2.93 1.72
N SER A 240 4.05 -1.98 2.60
CA SER A 240 5.13 -2.11 3.60
C SER A 240 4.88 -3.24 4.62
N VAL A 241 3.64 -3.66 4.83
CA VAL A 241 3.25 -4.63 5.86
C VAL A 241 3.99 -5.95 5.72
N TRP A 242 4.11 -6.47 4.49
CA TRP A 242 4.88 -7.69 4.31
C TRP A 242 6.39 -7.47 4.41
N GLU A 243 6.93 -6.30 4.00
CA GLU A 243 8.33 -5.96 4.26
C GLU A 243 8.61 -5.89 5.77
N LEU A 244 7.66 -5.38 6.58
CA LEU A 244 7.82 -5.19 8.02
C LEU A 244 7.70 -6.48 8.84
N PHE A 245 6.93 -7.47 8.41
CA PHE A 245 6.61 -8.63 9.26
C PHE A 245 7.07 -9.99 8.72
N TRP A 246 7.12 -10.21 7.40
CA TRP A 246 7.37 -11.54 6.85
C TRP A 246 8.73 -12.11 7.26
N TRP A 247 9.79 -11.32 7.22
CA TRP A 247 11.13 -11.71 7.69
C TRP A 247 11.12 -12.19 9.14
N ALA A 248 10.36 -11.50 10.01
CA ALA A 248 10.32 -11.78 11.45
C ALA A 248 9.61 -13.09 11.78
N LEU A 249 8.69 -13.56 10.92
CA LEU A 249 8.02 -14.84 11.06
C LEU A 249 8.91 -16.01 10.63
N GLN A 250 9.96 -15.76 9.85
CA GLN A 250 10.78 -16.79 9.23
C GLN A 250 12.25 -16.77 9.70
N GLY A 251 12.65 -15.81 10.53
CA GLY A 251 14.02 -15.65 10.98
C GLY A 251 14.95 -15.10 9.91
N ALA A 252 14.43 -14.53 8.83
CA ALA A 252 15.17 -13.76 7.84
C ALA A 252 15.64 -12.42 8.42
N LYS A 253 16.26 -11.57 7.62
CA LYS A 253 16.76 -10.25 8.03
C LYS A 253 15.99 -9.13 7.34
N LEU A 254 15.81 -8.02 8.03
CA LEU A 254 15.30 -6.78 7.46
C LEU A 254 16.44 -5.78 7.31
N CYS A 255 16.63 -5.26 6.12
CA CYS A 255 17.59 -4.18 5.87
C CYS A 255 16.83 -2.89 5.54
N PHE A 256 17.03 -1.84 6.32
CA PHE A 256 16.42 -0.55 6.07
C PHE A 256 17.20 0.23 5.00
N LEU A 257 16.51 0.65 3.94
CA LEU A 257 17.03 1.66 3.05
C LEU A 257 17.03 3.02 3.77
N MET A 258 18.03 3.84 3.53
CA MET A 258 18.06 5.20 4.07
C MET A 258 16.75 5.96 3.80
N PRO A 259 16.28 6.83 4.72
CA PRO A 259 15.08 7.64 4.50
C PRO A 259 15.16 8.42 3.17
N ARG A 260 14.05 8.47 2.42
CA ARG A 260 13.97 9.09 1.09
C ARG A 260 14.87 8.46 0.02
N GLY A 261 15.45 7.28 0.30
CA GLY A 261 16.28 6.51 -0.64
C GLY A 261 15.47 5.72 -1.66
N GLU A 262 14.15 5.54 -1.47
CA GLU A 262 13.28 4.76 -2.34
C GLU A 262 13.23 5.25 -3.79
N GLY A 263 13.45 6.54 -4.00
CA GLY A 263 13.56 7.16 -5.32
C GLY A 263 14.98 7.21 -5.90
N ASN A 264 15.99 6.68 -5.20
CA ASN A 264 17.39 6.74 -5.60
C ASN A 264 17.94 5.35 -5.98
N PRO A 265 18.05 5.02 -7.29
CA PRO A 265 18.55 3.73 -7.74
C PRO A 265 19.96 3.39 -7.24
N LEU A 266 20.85 4.40 -7.14
CA LEU A 266 22.21 4.19 -6.64
C LEU A 266 22.20 3.72 -5.18
N ALA A 267 21.42 4.37 -4.31
CA ALA A 267 21.30 3.98 -2.91
C ALA A 267 20.75 2.54 -2.77
N ILE A 268 19.79 2.16 -3.64
CA ILE A 268 19.24 0.80 -3.67
C ILE A 268 20.33 -0.20 -4.07
N VAL A 269 21.08 0.06 -5.15
CA VAL A 269 22.17 -0.81 -5.62
C VAL A 269 23.25 -0.98 -4.55
N GLU A 270 23.68 0.11 -3.92
CA GLU A 270 24.70 0.08 -2.87
C GLU A 270 24.24 -0.75 -1.65
N THR A 271 22.98 -0.57 -1.24
CA THR A 271 22.39 -1.34 -0.14
C THR A 271 22.30 -2.82 -0.48
N ILE A 272 21.82 -3.17 -1.68
CA ILE A 272 21.77 -4.57 -2.14
C ILE A 272 23.14 -5.20 -2.09
N ARG A 273 24.17 -4.53 -2.67
CA ARG A 273 25.53 -5.04 -2.72
C ARG A 273 26.13 -5.23 -1.33
N LYS A 274 25.94 -4.24 -0.44
CA LYS A 274 26.52 -4.24 0.91
C LYS A 274 25.91 -5.32 1.79
N HIS A 275 24.59 -5.44 1.78
CA HIS A 275 23.83 -6.31 2.70
C HIS A 275 23.31 -7.58 2.04
N ARG A 276 23.67 -7.83 0.76
CA ARG A 276 23.23 -9.01 0.00
C ARG A 276 21.73 -9.22 0.03
N VAL A 277 20.97 -8.14 -0.22
CA VAL A 277 19.50 -8.18 -0.27
C VAL A 277 19.03 -9.23 -1.28
N THR A 278 18.05 -10.05 -0.88
CA THR A 278 17.54 -11.16 -1.71
C THR A 278 16.13 -10.90 -2.23
N VAL A 279 15.34 -10.11 -1.50
CA VAL A 279 13.94 -9.82 -1.82
C VAL A 279 13.66 -8.33 -1.69
N LEU A 280 12.99 -7.76 -2.70
CA LEU A 280 12.61 -6.35 -2.70
C LEU A 280 11.31 -6.11 -3.48
N HIS A 281 10.68 -4.98 -3.21
CA HIS A 281 9.47 -4.53 -3.86
C HIS A 281 9.71 -3.26 -4.70
N PHE A 282 8.95 -3.08 -5.75
CA PHE A 282 8.83 -1.80 -6.45
C PHE A 282 7.38 -1.53 -6.84
N VAL A 283 6.99 -0.27 -6.92
CA VAL A 283 5.88 0.11 -7.79
C VAL A 283 6.37 0.17 -9.24
N PRO A 284 5.55 -0.15 -10.26
CA PRO A 284 5.98 -0.21 -11.66
C PRO A 284 6.75 1.01 -12.16
N SER A 285 6.31 2.21 -11.82
CA SER A 285 7.01 3.45 -12.19
C SER A 285 8.43 3.54 -11.61
N MET A 286 8.63 3.10 -10.36
CA MET A 286 9.96 3.07 -9.74
C MET A 286 10.82 1.91 -10.23
N LEU A 287 10.21 0.76 -10.56
CA LEU A 287 10.92 -0.32 -11.25
C LEU A 287 11.51 0.18 -12.56
N ASN A 288 10.74 0.93 -13.36
CA ASN A 288 11.21 1.50 -14.61
C ASN A 288 12.43 2.44 -14.40
N VAL A 289 12.38 3.31 -13.40
CA VAL A 289 13.53 4.19 -13.04
C VAL A 289 14.75 3.36 -12.64
N PHE A 290 14.55 2.31 -11.84
CA PHE A 290 15.63 1.42 -11.41
C PHE A 290 16.25 0.65 -12.57
N LEU A 291 15.43 0.08 -13.45
CA LEU A 291 15.88 -0.64 -14.65
C LEU A 291 16.59 0.31 -15.63
N GLY A 292 16.05 1.52 -15.83
CA GLY A 292 16.70 2.54 -16.66
C GLY A 292 18.06 2.97 -16.12
N TYR A 293 18.25 3.00 -14.80
CA TYR A 293 19.56 3.23 -14.19
C TYR A 293 20.53 2.07 -14.44
N LEU A 294 20.05 0.83 -14.44
CA LEU A 294 20.87 -0.36 -14.67
C LEU A 294 21.17 -0.60 -16.15
N ASP A 295 20.37 -0.04 -17.04
CA ASP A 295 20.56 -0.19 -18.48
C ASP A 295 21.92 0.38 -18.91
N GLY A 296 22.68 -0.41 -19.67
CA GLY A 296 24.04 -0.05 -20.08
C GLY A 296 25.10 -0.08 -18.97
N LYS A 297 24.77 -0.48 -17.73
CA LYS A 297 25.80 -0.70 -16.69
C LYS A 297 26.62 -1.93 -17.00
N ASN A 298 27.90 -1.88 -16.61
CA ASN A 298 28.85 -2.98 -16.79
C ASN A 298 28.49 -4.18 -15.90
N ASP A 299 29.05 -5.34 -16.22
CA ASP A 299 28.77 -6.60 -15.54
C ASP A 299 29.10 -6.54 -14.04
N ARG A 300 30.13 -5.79 -13.63
CA ARG A 300 30.50 -5.63 -12.22
C ARG A 300 29.39 -5.02 -11.35
N VAL A 301 28.58 -4.10 -11.90
CA VAL A 301 27.44 -3.55 -11.17
C VAL A 301 26.36 -4.61 -11.01
N LEU A 302 26.09 -5.39 -12.08
CA LEU A 302 25.07 -6.43 -12.06
C LEU A 302 25.48 -7.64 -11.21
N GLU A 303 26.77 -8.01 -11.20
CA GLU A 303 27.33 -9.02 -10.29
C GLU A 303 27.11 -8.64 -8.82
N GLY A 304 27.19 -7.34 -8.50
CA GLY A 304 26.87 -6.83 -7.17
C GLY A 304 25.40 -7.04 -6.75
N LEU A 305 24.49 -7.30 -7.71
CA LEU A 305 23.07 -7.59 -7.46
C LEU A 305 22.76 -9.10 -7.48
N ALA A 306 23.75 -9.98 -7.61
CA ALA A 306 23.56 -11.43 -7.76
C ALA A 306 22.84 -12.11 -6.57
N SER A 307 22.75 -11.43 -5.42
CA SER A 307 21.94 -11.91 -4.27
C SER A 307 20.45 -11.79 -4.51
N VAL A 308 19.99 -10.89 -5.39
CA VAL A 308 18.56 -10.65 -5.63
C VAL A 308 17.96 -11.85 -6.34
N ARG A 309 17.03 -12.52 -5.70
CA ARG A 309 16.31 -13.67 -6.26
C ARG A 309 14.85 -13.39 -6.60
N ARG A 310 14.23 -12.44 -5.90
CA ARG A 310 12.81 -12.09 -6.10
C ARG A 310 12.56 -10.59 -6.04
N VAL A 311 11.84 -10.10 -7.03
CA VAL A 311 11.31 -8.73 -7.05
C VAL A 311 9.80 -8.81 -7.16
N PHE A 312 9.10 -8.22 -6.19
CA PHE A 312 7.66 -8.03 -6.22
C PHE A 312 7.32 -6.64 -6.76
N VAL A 313 6.21 -6.56 -7.49
CA VAL A 313 5.73 -5.29 -8.06
C VAL A 313 4.24 -5.17 -7.80
N SER A 314 3.79 -4.05 -7.26
CA SER A 314 2.37 -3.78 -7.04
C SER A 314 2.06 -2.28 -7.03
N GLY A 315 0.81 -1.92 -6.82
CA GLY A 315 0.37 -0.53 -6.65
C GLY A 315 0.01 0.21 -7.94
N GLU A 316 0.48 -0.23 -9.11
CA GLU A 316 0.13 0.31 -10.44
C GLU A 316 -0.01 -0.84 -11.45
N ALA A 317 -0.58 -0.56 -12.61
CA ALA A 317 -0.60 -1.53 -13.70
C ALA A 317 0.82 -1.76 -14.26
N LEU A 318 1.28 -3.00 -14.24
CA LEU A 318 2.60 -3.38 -14.76
C LEU A 318 2.57 -3.46 -16.30
N ALA A 319 3.42 -2.66 -16.96
CA ALA A 319 3.50 -2.67 -18.41
C ALA A 319 4.33 -3.87 -18.93
N PRO A 320 3.97 -4.46 -20.08
CA PRO A 320 4.76 -5.52 -20.71
C PRO A 320 6.21 -5.11 -21.00
N SER A 321 6.44 -3.84 -21.33
CA SER A 321 7.79 -3.28 -21.54
C SER A 321 8.67 -3.42 -20.29
N HIS A 322 8.11 -3.18 -19.08
CA HIS A 322 8.83 -3.32 -17.83
C HIS A 322 9.21 -4.78 -17.55
N VAL A 323 8.33 -5.75 -17.87
CA VAL A 323 8.63 -7.17 -17.72
C VAL A 323 9.76 -7.59 -18.66
N ARG A 324 9.71 -7.16 -19.93
CA ARG A 324 10.77 -7.45 -20.90
C ARG A 324 12.10 -6.84 -20.47
N GLN A 325 12.11 -5.59 -20.04
CA GLN A 325 13.33 -4.92 -19.59
C GLN A 325 13.89 -5.58 -18.35
N PHE A 326 13.06 -5.92 -17.34
CA PHE A 326 13.47 -6.68 -16.15
C PHE A 326 14.12 -8.01 -16.54
N ASN A 327 13.49 -8.79 -17.39
CA ASN A 327 13.98 -10.08 -17.83
C ASN A 327 15.32 -9.96 -18.57
N ASN A 328 15.51 -8.93 -19.38
CA ASN A 328 16.77 -8.71 -20.10
C ASN A 328 17.91 -8.27 -19.17
N ILE A 329 17.65 -7.41 -18.17
CA ILE A 329 18.67 -6.83 -17.29
C ILE A 329 18.96 -7.72 -16.09
N LEU A 330 17.93 -8.19 -15.38
CA LEU A 330 18.08 -8.95 -14.12
C LEU A 330 17.77 -10.45 -14.32
N GLY A 331 16.69 -10.78 -15.01
CA GLY A 331 16.28 -12.17 -15.19
C GLY A 331 17.36 -13.03 -15.85
N LYS A 332 17.86 -12.62 -17.00
CA LYS A 332 18.87 -13.38 -17.77
C LYS A 332 20.26 -13.36 -17.15
N ARG A 333 20.63 -12.28 -16.47
CA ARG A 333 22.01 -12.08 -15.99
C ARG A 333 22.25 -12.60 -14.58
N ILE A 334 21.26 -12.46 -13.69
CA ILE A 334 21.40 -12.89 -12.28
C ILE A 334 20.33 -13.89 -11.83
N GLY A 335 19.41 -14.29 -12.72
CA GLY A 335 18.35 -15.26 -12.40
C GLY A 335 17.21 -14.71 -11.54
N ALA A 336 17.14 -13.39 -11.32
CA ALA A 336 16.07 -12.77 -10.54
C ALA A 336 14.69 -12.99 -11.19
N ARG A 337 13.65 -13.18 -10.38
CA ARG A 337 12.28 -13.39 -10.84
C ARG A 337 11.38 -12.21 -10.47
N LEU A 338 10.44 -11.88 -11.35
CA LEU A 338 9.47 -10.81 -11.18
C LEU A 338 8.08 -11.39 -10.92
N THR A 339 7.41 -10.89 -9.89
CA THR A 339 6.02 -11.25 -9.58
C THR A 339 5.18 -9.99 -9.48
N ASN A 340 4.11 -9.92 -10.28
CA ASN A 340 3.11 -8.86 -10.21
C ASN A 340 2.09 -9.20 -9.13
N LEU A 341 1.81 -8.28 -8.21
CA LEU A 341 0.83 -8.41 -7.14
C LEU A 341 -0.23 -7.32 -7.32
N TYR A 342 -1.45 -7.61 -6.91
CA TYR A 342 -2.54 -6.65 -6.90
C TYR A 342 -3.39 -6.79 -5.65
N GLY A 343 -3.77 -5.66 -5.07
CA GLY A 343 -4.75 -5.56 -4.00
C GLY A 343 -5.03 -4.12 -3.60
N PRO A 344 -6.23 -3.86 -3.04
CA PRO A 344 -6.54 -2.63 -2.34
C PRO A 344 -6.22 -2.76 -0.85
N THR A 345 -5.97 -1.65 -0.19
CA THR A 345 -5.74 -1.58 1.27
C THR A 345 -6.90 -2.23 2.05
N GLU A 346 -8.11 -2.12 1.54
CA GLU A 346 -9.35 -2.68 2.09
C GLU A 346 -9.41 -4.23 2.06
N ALA A 347 -8.41 -4.89 1.45
CA ALA A 347 -8.31 -6.35 1.41
C ALA A 347 -6.90 -6.86 1.82
N THR A 348 -6.22 -6.13 2.69
CA THR A 348 -4.94 -6.50 3.30
C THR A 348 -3.82 -6.70 2.28
N VAL A 349 -3.34 -5.60 1.72
CA VAL A 349 -2.16 -5.46 0.86
C VAL A 349 -2.40 -5.98 -0.57
N ASP A 350 -2.31 -7.30 -0.78
CA ASP A 350 -2.48 -7.90 -2.10
C ASP A 350 -3.37 -9.15 -2.01
N VAL A 351 -4.21 -9.33 -3.01
CA VAL A 351 -5.22 -10.41 -3.10
C VAL A 351 -5.01 -11.34 -4.30
N SER A 352 -4.15 -10.94 -5.23
CA SER A 352 -3.78 -11.77 -6.38
C SER A 352 -2.32 -11.60 -6.76
N TYR A 353 -1.82 -12.57 -7.53
CA TYR A 353 -0.42 -12.64 -7.94
C TYR A 353 -0.30 -13.22 -9.36
N TYR A 354 0.72 -12.76 -10.07
CA TYR A 354 1.11 -13.29 -11.36
C TYR A 354 2.64 -13.36 -11.46
N ASP A 355 3.18 -14.58 -11.51
CA ASP A 355 4.61 -14.76 -11.77
C ASP A 355 4.90 -14.47 -13.25
N CYS A 356 5.65 -13.41 -13.50
CA CYS A 356 5.96 -12.98 -14.85
C CYS A 356 6.98 -13.92 -15.49
N PRO A 357 6.60 -14.71 -16.52
CA PRO A 357 7.53 -15.65 -17.15
C PRO A 357 8.63 -14.92 -17.91
N PRO A 358 9.83 -15.56 -18.05
CA PRO A 358 10.97 -14.95 -18.72
C PRO A 358 10.77 -14.72 -20.22
N HIS A 359 9.87 -15.46 -20.84
CA HIS A 359 9.60 -15.42 -22.28
C HIS A 359 8.09 -15.39 -22.51
N ASN A 360 7.52 -14.20 -22.69
CA ASN A 360 6.14 -14.06 -23.11
C ASN A 360 5.91 -12.69 -23.76
N ASP A 361 5.19 -12.69 -24.87
CA ASP A 361 4.69 -11.48 -25.53
C ASP A 361 3.28 -11.20 -25.01
N PHE A 362 3.20 -10.49 -23.88
CA PHE A 362 1.92 -10.02 -23.37
C PHE A 362 1.44 -8.79 -24.12
N GLU A 363 0.17 -8.73 -24.45
CA GLU A 363 -0.50 -7.46 -24.74
C GLU A 363 -0.68 -6.65 -23.44
N LYS A 364 -1.07 -7.34 -22.34
CA LYS A 364 -1.19 -6.80 -20.99
C LYS A 364 -0.72 -7.83 -19.98
N VAL A 365 -0.10 -7.36 -18.89
CA VAL A 365 0.29 -8.22 -17.78
C VAL A 365 -0.92 -8.45 -16.89
N PRO A 366 -1.34 -9.72 -16.64
CA PRO A 366 -2.44 -10.00 -15.73
C PRO A 366 -2.14 -9.55 -14.30
N ILE A 367 -3.19 -9.27 -13.51
CA ILE A 367 -3.08 -9.18 -12.05
C ILE A 367 -3.10 -10.57 -11.40
N GLY A 368 -3.37 -11.60 -12.17
CA GLY A 368 -3.15 -13.00 -11.84
C GLY A 368 -4.29 -13.69 -11.12
N ARG A 369 -3.93 -14.67 -10.29
CA ARG A 369 -4.84 -15.56 -9.56
C ARG A 369 -4.98 -15.12 -8.10
N PRO A 370 -6.11 -15.47 -7.44
CA PRO A 370 -6.29 -15.15 -6.03
C PRO A 370 -5.26 -15.87 -5.14
N ILE A 371 -4.88 -15.24 -4.04
CA ILE A 371 -4.06 -15.85 -2.98
C ILE A 371 -4.90 -16.76 -2.08
N HIS A 372 -4.27 -17.45 -1.13
CA HIS A 372 -4.97 -18.36 -0.20
C HIS A 372 -6.11 -17.64 0.54
N ASN A 373 -7.22 -18.36 0.73
CA ASN A 373 -8.39 -17.93 1.47
C ASN A 373 -9.02 -16.62 0.96
N THR A 374 -8.83 -16.35 -0.35
CA THR A 374 -9.35 -15.19 -1.07
C THR A 374 -10.11 -15.65 -2.29
N ARG A 375 -11.26 -15.05 -2.55
CA ARG A 375 -12.07 -15.29 -3.75
C ARG A 375 -12.28 -13.98 -4.48
N LEU A 376 -12.20 -14.05 -5.80
CA LEU A 376 -12.35 -12.90 -6.71
C LEU A 376 -13.59 -13.11 -7.57
N TYR A 377 -14.41 -12.09 -7.67
CA TYR A 377 -15.63 -12.09 -8.46
C TYR A 377 -15.60 -10.94 -9.44
N VAL A 378 -16.10 -11.16 -10.66
CA VAL A 378 -16.27 -10.10 -11.65
C VAL A 378 -17.78 -9.90 -11.82
N ILE A 379 -18.32 -8.80 -11.29
CA ILE A 379 -19.75 -8.58 -11.15
C ILE A 379 -20.19 -7.41 -12.04
N ARG A 380 -21.29 -7.58 -12.77
CA ARG A 380 -21.98 -6.51 -13.48
C ARG A 380 -23.49 -6.65 -13.27
N ASP A 381 -24.18 -5.55 -12.97
CA ASP A 381 -25.62 -5.50 -12.69
C ASP A 381 -26.07 -6.52 -11.62
N GLY A 382 -25.23 -6.66 -10.55
CA GLY A 382 -25.50 -7.57 -9.44
C GLY A 382 -25.33 -9.05 -9.76
N ARG A 383 -24.70 -9.43 -10.88
CA ARG A 383 -24.50 -10.81 -11.32
C ARG A 383 -23.06 -11.08 -11.71
N GLN A 384 -22.58 -12.29 -11.42
CA GLN A 384 -21.30 -12.78 -11.92
C GLN A 384 -21.37 -12.88 -13.46
N VAL A 385 -20.38 -12.30 -14.13
CA VAL A 385 -20.25 -12.38 -15.59
C VAL A 385 -19.51 -13.63 -16.06
N ALA A 386 -19.63 -13.98 -17.33
CA ALA A 386 -18.94 -15.10 -17.94
C ALA A 386 -17.42 -14.88 -18.00
N VAL A 387 -16.64 -15.97 -18.17
CA VAL A 387 -15.20 -15.90 -18.43
C VAL A 387 -14.96 -15.11 -19.74
N GLY A 388 -14.08 -14.12 -19.69
CA GLY A 388 -13.79 -13.18 -20.79
C GLY A 388 -14.60 -11.89 -20.77
N GLU A 389 -15.70 -11.83 -20.02
CA GLU A 389 -16.50 -10.61 -19.91
C GLU A 389 -16.05 -9.67 -18.81
N ALA A 390 -16.22 -8.36 -19.06
CA ALA A 390 -15.81 -7.31 -18.16
C ALA A 390 -16.88 -6.98 -17.10
N GLY A 391 -16.46 -6.72 -15.88
CA GLY A 391 -17.29 -6.25 -14.78
C GLY A 391 -16.45 -5.65 -13.65
N GLU A 392 -17.10 -5.19 -12.57
CA GLU A 392 -16.42 -4.72 -11.37
C GLU A 392 -15.77 -5.90 -10.65
N LEU A 393 -14.49 -5.77 -10.33
CA LEU A 393 -13.77 -6.73 -9.50
C LEU A 393 -14.21 -6.58 -8.04
N CYS A 394 -14.73 -7.67 -7.47
CA CYS A 394 -15.12 -7.75 -6.08
C CYS A 394 -14.28 -8.81 -5.36
N ILE A 395 -13.96 -8.58 -4.10
CA ILE A 395 -13.04 -9.41 -3.31
C ILE A 395 -13.77 -9.97 -2.11
N ALA A 396 -13.64 -11.28 -1.86
CA ALA A 396 -14.09 -11.94 -0.64
C ALA A 396 -12.94 -12.67 0.06
N GLY A 397 -13.11 -13.00 1.33
CA GLY A 397 -12.21 -13.87 2.08
C GLY A 397 -11.63 -13.24 3.33
N VAL A 398 -10.63 -13.92 3.89
CA VAL A 398 -10.01 -13.60 5.20
C VAL A 398 -9.31 -12.24 5.19
N GLY A 399 -8.81 -11.81 4.04
CA GLY A 399 -8.09 -10.55 3.90
C GLY A 399 -8.94 -9.28 3.97
N LEU A 400 -10.29 -9.37 3.98
CA LEU A 400 -11.15 -8.19 4.03
C LEU A 400 -10.94 -7.39 5.32
N ALA A 401 -10.84 -6.07 5.17
CA ALA A 401 -10.84 -5.14 6.28
C ALA A 401 -12.14 -5.23 7.11
N ARG A 402 -12.06 -4.88 8.38
CA ARG A 402 -13.26 -4.72 9.21
C ARG A 402 -14.21 -3.68 8.62
N GLY A 403 -13.66 -2.61 8.06
CA GLY A 403 -14.35 -1.51 7.44
C GLY A 403 -13.52 -0.23 7.53
N TYR A 404 -14.19 0.90 7.37
CA TYR A 404 -13.60 2.22 7.55
C TYR A 404 -13.86 2.74 8.96
N LEU A 405 -12.82 3.20 9.61
CA LEU A 405 -12.90 3.74 10.98
C LEU A 405 -13.87 4.93 11.01
N ASN A 406 -14.77 4.91 11.96
CA ASN A 406 -15.81 5.97 12.18
C ASN A 406 -16.65 6.32 10.94
N ASN A 407 -16.72 5.43 9.94
CA ASN A 407 -17.51 5.68 8.73
C ASN A 407 -18.31 4.43 8.32
N GLN A 408 -19.38 4.15 9.09
CA GLN A 408 -20.24 2.99 8.85
C GLN A 408 -20.97 3.10 7.50
N ALA A 409 -21.43 4.29 7.12
CA ALA A 409 -22.12 4.50 5.84
C ALA A 409 -21.25 4.09 4.63
N LEU A 410 -20.00 4.50 4.60
CA LEU A 410 -19.07 4.10 3.55
C LEU A 410 -18.70 2.61 3.66
N THR A 411 -18.63 2.07 4.87
CA THR A 411 -18.41 0.65 5.09
C THR A 411 -19.54 -0.17 4.47
N ASP A 412 -20.79 0.18 4.73
CA ASP A 412 -21.98 -0.51 4.20
C ASP A 412 -22.11 -0.35 2.68
N GLU A 413 -21.64 0.77 2.10
CA GLU A 413 -21.60 1.00 0.66
C GLU A 413 -20.60 0.09 -0.06
N LYS A 414 -19.40 -0.10 0.54
CA LYS A 414 -18.28 -0.78 -0.12
C LYS A 414 -18.16 -2.25 0.25
N PHE A 415 -18.56 -2.61 1.45
CA PHE A 415 -18.53 -3.99 1.94
C PHE A 415 -19.95 -4.52 2.04
N VAL A 416 -20.36 -5.22 1.00
CA VAL A 416 -21.74 -5.68 0.81
C VAL A 416 -21.83 -7.20 0.85
N ASP A 417 -23.03 -7.74 0.96
CA ASP A 417 -23.28 -9.17 0.76
C ASP A 417 -23.05 -9.54 -0.71
N ASN A 418 -22.45 -10.71 -0.93
CA ASN A 418 -22.25 -11.25 -2.28
C ASN A 418 -23.60 -11.64 -2.88
N PRO A 419 -24.06 -11.02 -3.96
CA PRO A 419 -25.34 -11.35 -4.57
C PRO A 419 -25.42 -12.78 -5.12
N GLY A 420 -24.27 -13.40 -5.42
CA GLY A 420 -24.17 -14.79 -5.89
C GLY A 420 -23.95 -15.82 -4.77
N ASN A 421 -23.64 -15.40 -3.55
CA ASN A 421 -23.42 -16.27 -2.39
C ASN A 421 -23.87 -15.57 -1.09
N PRO A 422 -25.16 -15.61 -0.75
CA PRO A 422 -25.72 -14.94 0.41
C PRO A 422 -25.00 -15.30 1.72
N GLY A 423 -24.69 -14.29 2.53
CA GLY A 423 -23.94 -14.41 3.77
C GLY A 423 -22.42 -14.35 3.61
N GLU A 424 -21.90 -14.28 2.39
CA GLU A 424 -20.52 -13.97 2.11
C GLU A 424 -20.34 -12.46 1.92
N ARG A 425 -19.47 -11.85 2.70
CA ARG A 425 -19.12 -10.44 2.58
C ARG A 425 -18.11 -10.22 1.45
N ILE A 426 -18.38 -9.25 0.56
CA ILE A 426 -17.46 -8.83 -0.49
C ILE A 426 -17.12 -7.34 -0.38
N TYR A 427 -15.91 -6.99 -0.82
CA TYR A 427 -15.49 -5.61 -1.02
C TYR A 427 -15.59 -5.24 -2.50
N ARG A 428 -16.31 -4.17 -2.79
CA ARG A 428 -16.44 -3.56 -4.13
C ARG A 428 -15.27 -2.61 -4.38
N THR A 429 -14.39 -2.99 -5.33
CA THR A 429 -13.12 -2.27 -5.54
C THR A 429 -13.28 -0.98 -6.34
N GLY A 430 -14.28 -0.90 -7.22
CA GLY A 430 -14.37 0.10 -8.29
C GLY A 430 -13.38 -0.13 -9.43
N ASP A 431 -12.58 -1.20 -9.39
CA ASP A 431 -11.71 -1.65 -10.47
C ASP A 431 -12.48 -2.55 -11.43
N PHE A 432 -12.30 -2.37 -12.74
CA PHE A 432 -12.88 -3.23 -13.77
C PHE A 432 -11.85 -4.28 -14.20
N ALA A 433 -12.33 -5.50 -14.35
CA ALA A 433 -11.50 -6.65 -14.68
C ALA A 433 -12.29 -7.69 -15.50
N ARG A 434 -11.59 -8.71 -15.99
CA ARG A 434 -12.19 -9.91 -16.57
C ARG A 434 -11.37 -11.15 -16.21
N TRP A 435 -12.04 -12.29 -16.07
CA TRP A 435 -11.39 -13.58 -16.00
C TRP A 435 -10.84 -13.99 -17.37
N LEU A 436 -9.59 -14.42 -17.41
CA LEU A 436 -9.02 -15.07 -18.59
C LEU A 436 -9.30 -16.57 -18.57
N PRO A 437 -9.28 -17.25 -19.72
CA PRO A 437 -9.55 -18.68 -19.80
C PRO A 437 -8.60 -19.58 -18.98
N ASP A 438 -7.44 -19.11 -18.64
CA ASP A 438 -6.42 -19.81 -17.84
C ASP A 438 -6.55 -19.60 -16.32
N GLY A 439 -7.56 -18.85 -15.86
CA GLY A 439 -7.79 -18.55 -14.45
C GLY A 439 -6.99 -17.37 -13.90
N ASN A 440 -6.36 -16.60 -14.76
CA ASN A 440 -5.82 -15.30 -14.39
C ASN A 440 -6.89 -14.20 -14.55
N ILE A 441 -6.70 -13.09 -13.87
CA ILE A 441 -7.53 -11.87 -14.04
C ILE A 441 -6.73 -10.82 -14.79
N GLU A 442 -7.36 -10.23 -15.80
CA GLU A 442 -6.86 -9.05 -16.49
C GLU A 442 -7.52 -7.80 -15.90
N TYR A 443 -6.70 -6.82 -15.52
CA TYR A 443 -7.15 -5.51 -15.09
C TYR A 443 -7.47 -4.62 -16.30
N LEU A 444 -8.63 -3.98 -16.29
CA LEU A 444 -9.11 -3.15 -17.41
C LEU A 444 -9.09 -1.65 -17.10
N GLY A 445 -9.00 -1.27 -15.83
CA GLY A 445 -9.00 0.13 -15.40
C GLY A 445 -10.06 0.42 -14.35
N ARG A 446 -10.38 1.71 -14.14
CA ARG A 446 -11.40 2.19 -13.20
C ARG A 446 -12.45 3.04 -13.90
N GLU A 447 -13.67 2.99 -13.39
CA GLU A 447 -14.75 3.89 -13.85
C GLU A 447 -14.71 5.22 -13.08
N ASP A 448 -14.31 5.18 -11.83
CA ASP A 448 -14.20 6.38 -11.00
C ASP A 448 -12.94 7.20 -11.33
N HIS A 449 -12.85 8.37 -10.71
CA HIS A 449 -11.75 9.32 -10.95
C HIS A 449 -10.54 9.09 -10.03
N GLN A 450 -10.47 7.94 -9.37
CA GLN A 450 -9.31 7.56 -8.60
C GLN A 450 -8.15 7.15 -9.52
N VAL A 451 -6.97 7.65 -9.22
CA VAL A 451 -5.77 7.36 -10.00
C VAL A 451 -4.66 6.81 -9.11
N LYS A 452 -3.79 6.00 -9.69
CA LYS A 452 -2.56 5.55 -9.06
C LYS A 452 -1.39 6.21 -9.76
N ILE A 453 -0.64 7.04 -9.05
CA ILE A 453 0.53 7.78 -9.58
C ILE A 453 1.73 7.49 -8.66
N ARG A 454 2.76 6.88 -9.20
CA ARG A 454 3.95 6.42 -8.43
C ARG A 454 3.58 5.53 -7.25
N GLY A 455 2.60 4.65 -7.45
CA GLY A 455 2.05 3.76 -6.41
C GLY A 455 1.15 4.44 -5.38
N LEU A 456 0.95 5.74 -5.47
CA LEU A 456 0.11 6.51 -4.56
C LEU A 456 -1.33 6.50 -5.05
N ARG A 457 -2.25 6.09 -4.19
CA ARG A 457 -3.69 6.14 -4.43
C ARG A 457 -4.18 7.56 -4.21
N ILE A 458 -4.60 8.23 -5.27
CA ILE A 458 -5.03 9.63 -5.26
C ILE A 458 -6.49 9.71 -5.69
N GLU A 459 -7.32 10.24 -4.82
CA GLU A 459 -8.70 10.61 -5.12
C GLU A 459 -8.69 12.03 -5.70
N LEU A 460 -8.99 12.17 -6.98
CA LEU A 460 -9.04 13.51 -7.59
C LEU A 460 -10.09 14.40 -6.92
N GLY A 461 -11.18 13.80 -6.39
CA GLY A 461 -12.19 14.51 -5.62
C GLY A 461 -11.67 15.15 -4.33
N GLU A 462 -10.67 14.55 -3.65
CA GLU A 462 -10.01 15.18 -2.48
C GLU A 462 -9.31 16.48 -2.88
N ILE A 463 -8.62 16.45 -4.01
CA ILE A 463 -7.94 17.64 -4.55
C ILE A 463 -8.97 18.70 -4.96
N GLU A 464 -10.00 18.30 -5.72
CA GLU A 464 -11.05 19.20 -6.19
C GLU A 464 -11.76 19.92 -5.06
N ASN A 465 -12.11 19.20 -4.00
CA ASN A 465 -12.76 19.79 -2.82
C ASN A 465 -11.84 20.79 -2.12
N THR A 466 -10.57 20.42 -1.90
CA THR A 466 -9.60 21.32 -1.27
C THR A 466 -9.35 22.57 -2.10
N VAL A 467 -9.35 22.45 -3.44
CA VAL A 467 -9.21 23.59 -4.35
C VAL A 467 -10.45 24.50 -4.30
N ARG A 468 -11.66 23.94 -4.26
CA ARG A 468 -12.91 24.73 -4.15
C ARG A 468 -13.01 25.50 -2.85
N ASP A 469 -12.38 25.00 -1.77
CA ASP A 469 -12.33 25.72 -0.48
C ASP A 469 -11.38 26.92 -0.51
N CYS A 470 -10.56 27.08 -1.57
CA CYS A 470 -9.67 28.22 -1.70
C CYS A 470 -10.45 29.47 -2.10
N PRO A 471 -10.26 30.62 -1.39
CA PRO A 471 -10.91 31.87 -1.74
C PRO A 471 -10.65 32.28 -3.21
N GLY A 472 -11.72 32.66 -3.91
CA GLY A 472 -11.67 33.07 -5.31
C GLY A 472 -11.95 31.96 -6.32
N VAL A 473 -11.85 30.70 -5.95
CA VAL A 473 -12.24 29.56 -6.79
C VAL A 473 -13.75 29.30 -6.65
N THR A 474 -14.43 29.08 -7.77
CA THR A 474 -15.87 28.75 -7.81
C THR A 474 -16.08 27.26 -8.09
N ASP A 475 -15.27 26.69 -8.98
CA ASP A 475 -15.34 25.26 -9.31
C ASP A 475 -13.97 24.73 -9.72
N CYS A 476 -13.79 23.43 -9.54
CA CYS A 476 -12.56 22.74 -9.90
C CYS A 476 -12.84 21.31 -10.35
N VAL A 477 -12.19 20.93 -11.44
CA VAL A 477 -12.15 19.54 -11.92
C VAL A 477 -10.70 19.13 -12.15
N CYS A 478 -10.30 18.01 -11.56
CA CYS A 478 -8.96 17.45 -11.75
C CYS A 478 -9.00 16.25 -12.70
N VAL A 479 -8.00 16.14 -13.56
CA VAL A 479 -7.78 14.97 -14.40
C VAL A 479 -6.34 14.52 -14.34
N ALA A 480 -6.11 13.21 -14.43
CA ALA A 480 -4.78 12.66 -14.61
C ALA A 480 -4.55 12.44 -16.12
N ARG A 481 -3.55 13.08 -16.68
CA ARG A 481 -3.18 12.95 -18.09
C ARG A 481 -1.79 12.37 -18.25
N LYS A 482 -1.66 11.43 -19.19
CA LYS A 482 -0.37 10.86 -19.56
C LYS A 482 0.41 11.88 -20.40
N TYR A 483 1.47 12.44 -19.83
CA TYR A 483 2.35 13.40 -20.50
C TYR A 483 3.40 12.69 -21.37
N SER A 484 3.93 11.56 -20.88
CA SER A 484 4.82 10.67 -21.63
C SER A 484 4.55 9.22 -21.23
N GLU A 485 5.27 8.26 -21.80
CA GLU A 485 5.04 6.83 -21.51
C GLU A 485 5.07 6.52 -20.01
N ASN A 486 5.89 7.25 -19.24
CA ASN A 486 6.14 6.98 -17.83
C ASN A 486 5.76 8.15 -16.90
N VAL A 487 5.13 9.22 -17.41
CA VAL A 487 4.78 10.41 -16.65
C VAL A 487 3.29 10.70 -16.74
N ILE A 488 2.62 10.63 -15.59
CA ILE A 488 1.23 11.05 -15.44
C ILE A 488 1.24 12.35 -14.63
N LEU A 489 0.55 13.36 -15.12
CA LEU A 489 0.38 14.66 -14.47
C LEU A 489 -1.06 14.83 -13.99
N ILE A 490 -1.22 15.43 -12.81
CA ILE A 490 -2.52 15.91 -12.33
C ILE A 490 -2.69 17.35 -12.83
N ILE A 491 -3.78 17.60 -13.55
CA ILE A 491 -4.13 18.90 -14.09
C ILE A 491 -5.43 19.34 -13.44
N ALA A 492 -5.44 20.51 -12.83
CA ALA A 492 -6.62 21.13 -12.24
C ALA A 492 -7.18 22.21 -13.18
N TYR A 493 -8.42 22.04 -13.61
CA TYR A 493 -9.18 23.02 -14.34
C TYR A 493 -10.04 23.83 -13.38
N LEU A 494 -9.89 25.14 -13.40
CA LEU A 494 -10.46 26.05 -12.43
C LEU A 494 -11.48 26.97 -13.08
N VAL A 495 -12.58 27.27 -12.41
CA VAL A 495 -13.43 28.43 -12.68
C VAL A 495 -13.31 29.36 -11.48
N CYS A 496 -12.91 30.61 -11.75
CA CYS A 496 -12.62 31.59 -10.72
C CYS A 496 -13.57 32.80 -10.83
N ARG A 497 -13.99 33.35 -9.68
CA ARG A 497 -14.80 34.59 -9.61
C ARG A 497 -13.95 35.85 -9.48
N SER A 498 -12.68 35.71 -9.18
CA SER A 498 -11.68 36.75 -9.10
C SER A 498 -10.35 36.20 -9.58
N GLU A 499 -9.39 37.06 -9.86
CA GLU A 499 -8.04 36.65 -10.20
C GLU A 499 -7.45 35.81 -9.06
N VAL A 500 -6.95 34.61 -9.39
CA VAL A 500 -6.32 33.68 -8.47
C VAL A 500 -4.86 33.52 -8.85
N GLU A 501 -3.98 33.89 -7.94
CA GLU A 501 -2.55 33.67 -8.12
C GLU A 501 -2.24 32.17 -7.87
N ILE A 502 -1.68 31.49 -8.87
CA ILE A 502 -1.45 30.03 -8.84
C ILE A 502 -0.45 29.65 -7.74
N ASP A 503 0.58 30.45 -7.48
CA ASP A 503 1.53 30.13 -6.41
C ASP A 503 0.90 30.29 -5.02
N GLY A 504 0.01 31.26 -4.83
CA GLY A 504 -0.81 31.38 -3.64
C GLY A 504 -1.73 30.19 -3.44
N LEU A 505 -2.38 29.70 -4.51
CA LEU A 505 -3.19 28.48 -4.48
C LEU A 505 -2.35 27.25 -4.11
N LYS A 506 -1.17 27.06 -4.71
CA LYS A 506 -0.26 25.96 -4.35
C LYS A 506 0.14 26.01 -2.88
N GLN A 507 0.44 27.20 -2.34
CA GLN A 507 0.76 27.35 -0.91
C GLN A 507 -0.46 27.03 -0.03
N TYR A 508 -1.66 27.39 -0.45
CA TYR A 508 -2.89 27.02 0.25
C TYR A 508 -3.06 25.50 0.28
N LEU A 509 -2.93 24.84 -0.87
CA LEU A 509 -3.07 23.39 -0.98
C LEU A 509 -2.06 22.62 -0.12
N LYS A 510 -0.82 23.08 -0.05
CA LYS A 510 0.24 22.48 0.80
C LYS A 510 -0.06 22.48 2.30
N LYS A 511 -1.06 23.25 2.76
CA LYS A 511 -1.51 23.21 4.16
C LYS A 511 -2.40 22.00 4.46
N TYR A 512 -3.02 21.39 3.44
CA TYR A 512 -4.03 20.35 3.59
C TYR A 512 -3.70 19.07 2.85
N LEU A 513 -3.04 19.15 1.69
CA LEU A 513 -2.71 18.02 0.83
C LEU A 513 -1.22 17.68 0.90
N PRO A 514 -0.86 16.40 0.85
CA PRO A 514 0.53 16.00 0.71
C PRO A 514 1.07 16.43 -0.66
N ASP A 515 2.37 16.67 -0.74
CA ASP A 515 3.03 17.21 -1.95
C ASP A 515 2.72 16.44 -3.23
N TYR A 516 2.57 15.12 -3.13
CA TYR A 516 2.27 14.26 -4.29
C TYR A 516 0.84 14.42 -4.83
N SER A 517 -0.06 15.02 -4.07
CA SER A 517 -1.45 15.31 -4.46
C SER A 517 -1.62 16.74 -5.00
N ILE A 518 -0.58 17.58 -4.95
CA ILE A 518 -0.65 18.93 -5.50
C ILE A 518 -0.67 18.84 -7.03
N PRO A 519 -1.65 19.46 -7.72
CA PRO A 519 -1.69 19.48 -9.18
C PRO A 519 -0.41 19.99 -9.81
N ASN A 520 0.05 19.32 -10.85
CA ASN A 520 1.26 19.71 -11.60
C ASN A 520 1.02 20.95 -12.46
N HIS A 521 -0.22 21.11 -12.94
CA HIS A 521 -0.63 22.20 -13.80
C HIS A 521 -2.03 22.68 -13.44
N PHE A 522 -2.27 23.99 -13.63
CA PHE A 522 -3.54 24.65 -13.39
C PHE A 522 -3.96 25.38 -14.65
N GLU A 523 -5.21 25.12 -15.11
CA GLU A 523 -5.80 25.76 -16.27
C GLU A 523 -7.04 26.53 -15.83
N ILE A 524 -7.13 27.83 -16.13
CA ILE A 524 -8.27 28.65 -15.77
C ILE A 524 -9.26 28.67 -16.96
N LEU A 525 -10.51 28.35 -16.69
CA LEU A 525 -11.60 28.35 -17.66
C LEU A 525 -12.61 29.44 -17.33
N ASP A 526 -13.21 30.04 -18.34
CA ASP A 526 -14.35 30.94 -18.17
C ASP A 526 -15.57 30.20 -17.61
N LYS A 527 -15.77 28.94 -18.06
CA LYS A 527 -16.87 28.08 -17.67
C LYS A 527 -16.50 26.61 -17.73
N MET A 528 -16.92 25.84 -16.71
CA MET A 528 -16.76 24.40 -16.72
C MET A 528 -17.68 23.76 -17.80
N PRO A 529 -17.14 22.89 -18.68
CA PRO A 529 -17.98 22.13 -19.59
C PRO A 529 -18.83 21.14 -18.80
N LEU A 530 -20.13 21.05 -19.14
CA LEU A 530 -21.10 20.21 -18.45
C LEU A 530 -21.73 19.19 -19.38
N THR A 531 -21.98 18.00 -18.88
CA THR A 531 -22.80 16.99 -19.51
C THR A 531 -24.28 17.44 -19.56
N PRO A 532 -25.14 16.81 -20.37
CA PRO A 532 -26.58 17.09 -20.36
C PRO A 532 -27.25 16.93 -19.00
N SER A 533 -26.67 16.11 -18.10
CA SER A 533 -27.15 15.91 -16.71
C SER A 533 -26.62 16.96 -15.72
N GLY A 534 -25.88 17.98 -16.18
CA GLY A 534 -25.34 19.05 -15.35
C GLY A 534 -24.07 18.71 -14.56
N LYS A 535 -23.47 17.54 -14.81
CA LYS A 535 -22.17 17.17 -14.22
C LYS A 535 -21.02 17.68 -15.11
N ALA A 536 -19.84 17.89 -14.53
CA ALA A 536 -18.66 18.28 -15.29
C ALA A 536 -18.30 17.23 -16.37
N ASP A 537 -18.17 17.69 -17.61
CA ASP A 537 -17.76 16.86 -18.74
C ASP A 537 -16.24 16.85 -18.89
N ARG A 538 -15.60 15.88 -18.24
CA ARG A 538 -14.13 15.75 -18.26
C ARG A 538 -13.59 15.42 -19.67
N LYS A 539 -14.42 14.88 -20.58
CA LYS A 539 -14.00 14.59 -21.96
C LYS A 539 -13.95 15.85 -22.82
N ALA A 540 -14.77 16.84 -22.47
CA ALA A 540 -14.83 18.14 -23.17
C ALA A 540 -13.84 19.18 -22.62
N LEU A 541 -13.02 18.83 -21.61
CA LEU A 541 -11.97 19.70 -21.11
C LEU A 541 -10.89 19.94 -22.17
N PRO A 542 -10.41 21.18 -22.36
CA PRO A 542 -9.39 21.51 -23.33
C PRO A 542 -8.07 20.80 -23.04
N GLU A 543 -7.22 20.68 -24.07
CA GLU A 543 -5.83 20.27 -23.84
C GLU A 543 -5.11 21.36 -23.04
N PRO A 544 -4.32 20.97 -22.02
CA PRO A 544 -3.65 21.94 -21.16
C PRO A 544 -2.58 22.75 -21.93
N SER A 545 -2.54 24.03 -21.69
CA SER A 545 -1.51 24.93 -22.23
C SER A 545 -0.27 24.84 -21.34
N PHE A 546 0.62 23.88 -21.58
CA PHE A 546 1.93 23.87 -20.91
C PHE A 546 2.79 25.03 -21.40
N LYS A 547 2.67 26.18 -20.75
CA LYS A 547 3.56 27.35 -20.98
C LYS A 547 4.75 27.31 -20.04
#